data_95efcc600806c2c506975e4f6f012311
#
_entry.id   95efcc600806c2c506975e4f6f012311
#
_cell.length_a   1.000
_cell.length_b   1.000
_cell.length_c   1.000
_cell.angle_alpha   90.00
_cell.angle_beta   90.00
_cell.angle_gamma   90.00
#
_symmetry.space_group_name_H-M   'P 1'
#
loop_
_entity.id
_entity.type
_entity.pdbx_description
1 polymer ?
#
loop_
_entity_poly.entity_id
_entity_poly.type
_entity_poly.pdbx_seq_one_letter_code
_entity_poly.pdbx_strand_id
1 'polypeptide(L)'
;MLNFNSIPNFNTYFVEVFMTNLLIKKVGSGGVPYMTKKHFIVLADELAHDKFYYDSMIAYHEKYARLTEYCSKSNASFNIEWFNNRLNTTYENLVNKMQKALP
;
A
#
# COMPACT_ATOMS: atom_id res chain seq x y z
N MET A 1 16.43 -6.85 18.95
CA MET A 1 15.83 -5.98 17.94
C MET A 1 14.50 -6.53 17.49
N LEU A 2 13.56 -5.67 17.34
CA LEU A 2 12.25 -6.08 16.89
C LEU A 2 12.29 -6.50 15.44
N ASN A 3 11.84 -7.70 15.16
CA ASN A 3 11.75 -8.19 13.81
C ASN A 3 10.30 -8.06 13.35
N PHE A 4 10.04 -7.09 12.52
CA PHE A 4 8.69 -6.80 12.07
C PHE A 4 8.07 -7.94 11.27
N ASN A 5 8.89 -8.72 10.60
CA ASN A 5 8.39 -9.84 9.83
C ASN A 5 7.88 -10.98 10.70
N SER A 6 8.34 -11.04 11.96
CA SER A 6 7.90 -12.06 12.89
C SER A 6 6.64 -11.67 13.64
N ILE A 7 6.13 -10.48 13.41
CA ILE A 7 4.91 -9.99 14.04
C ILE A 7 3.79 -10.05 13.01
N PRO A 8 2.92 -11.06 13.06
CA PRO A 8 1.93 -11.25 12.00
C PRO A 8 1.01 -10.06 11.79
N ASN A 9 0.71 -9.35 12.85
CA ASN A 9 -0.25 -8.26 12.78
C ASN A 9 0.38 -6.88 12.57
N PHE A 10 1.71 -6.83 12.49
CA PHE A 10 2.38 -5.54 12.36
C PHE A 10 1.93 -4.77 11.14
N ASN A 11 1.94 -5.42 9.98
CA ASN A 11 1.54 -4.75 8.74
C ASN A 11 0.08 -4.35 8.76
N THR A 12 -0.77 -5.16 9.35
CA THR A 12 -2.19 -4.83 9.49
C THR A 12 -2.38 -3.60 10.36
N TYR A 13 -1.72 -3.58 11.51
CA TYR A 13 -1.78 -2.44 12.41
C TYR A 13 -1.26 -1.17 11.73
N PHE A 14 -0.12 -1.29 11.07
CA PHE A 14 0.49 -0.16 10.37
C PHE A 14 -0.45 0.40 9.30
N VAL A 15 -1.05 -0.47 8.52
CA VAL A 15 -2.00 -0.07 7.47
C VAL A 15 -3.18 0.67 8.07
N GLU A 16 -3.76 0.15 9.14
CA GLU A 16 -4.89 0.80 9.78
C GLU A 16 -4.54 2.16 10.34
N VAL A 17 -3.40 2.26 11.01
CA VAL A 17 -2.93 3.53 11.55
C VAL A 17 -2.64 4.52 10.43
N PHE A 18 -1.97 4.06 9.39
CA PHE A 18 -1.63 4.88 8.24
C PHE A 18 -2.89 5.40 7.56
N MET A 19 -3.86 4.54 7.34
CA MET A 19 -5.11 4.91 6.73
C MET A 19 -5.89 5.88 7.61
N THR A 20 -5.89 5.66 8.91
CA THR A 20 -6.54 6.56 9.85
C THR A 20 -5.94 7.96 9.79
N ASN A 21 -4.63 8.06 9.64
CA ASN A 21 -3.97 9.36 9.54
C ASN A 21 -4.21 10.06 8.22
N LEU A 22 -4.35 9.29 7.13
CA LEU A 22 -4.61 9.85 5.81
C LEU A 22 -6.06 10.18 5.58
N LEU A 23 -6.91 9.40 6.20
CA LEU A 23 -8.33 9.45 5.91
C LEU A 23 -9.03 10.29 6.89
N ILE A 24 -9.62 11.13 6.39
CA ILE A 24 -10.12 12.20 7.07
C ILE A 24 -11.55 11.99 7.31
N LYS A 25 -12.28 11.92 7.92
CA LYS A 25 -13.60 12.34 8.32
C LYS A 25 -14.80 11.63 7.71
N LYS A 26 -14.72 11.21 6.44
CA LYS A 26 -15.86 10.55 5.82
C LYS A 26 -15.72 9.06 5.92
N VAL A 27 -16.83 8.39 6.17
CA VAL A 27 -16.87 6.94 6.20
C VAL A 27 -17.46 6.47 4.89
N GLY A 28 -16.77 5.57 4.19
CA GLY A 28 -17.27 4.99 2.97
C GLY A 28 -18.17 3.81 3.25
N SER A 29 -18.56 3.10 2.21
CA SER A 29 -19.35 1.89 2.32
C SER A 29 -18.65 0.89 3.23
N GLY A 30 -19.42 0.19 4.03
CA GLY A 30 -18.89 -0.87 4.89
C GLY A 30 -18.07 -0.38 6.06
N GLY A 31 -18.21 0.89 6.43
CA GLY A 31 -17.53 1.42 7.59
C GLY A 31 -16.08 1.79 7.38
N VAL A 32 -15.61 1.77 6.14
CA VAL A 32 -14.24 2.16 5.79
C VAL A 32 -14.20 3.66 5.52
N PRO A 33 -13.19 4.38 6.02
CA PRO A 33 -13.05 5.81 5.72
C PRO A 33 -12.97 6.05 4.22
N TYR A 34 -13.50 7.18 3.77
CA TYR A 34 -13.56 7.49 2.35
C TYR A 34 -12.22 7.93 1.81
N MET A 35 -11.75 7.28 0.75
CA MET A 35 -10.49 7.61 0.09
C MET A 35 -10.72 8.18 -1.30
N THR A 36 -9.82 9.05 -1.70
CA THR A 36 -9.83 9.64 -3.03
C THR A 36 -8.58 9.22 -3.80
N LYS A 37 -8.47 9.67 -5.05
CA LYS A 37 -7.35 9.31 -5.91
C LYS A 37 -5.99 9.64 -5.28
N LYS A 38 -5.87 10.77 -4.61
CA LYS A 38 -4.59 11.12 -3.99
C LYS A 38 -4.19 10.15 -2.88
N HIS A 39 -5.17 9.59 -2.18
CA HIS A 39 -4.89 8.56 -1.20
C HIS A 39 -4.45 7.27 -1.87
N PHE A 40 -5.08 6.93 -3.00
CA PHE A 40 -4.70 5.73 -3.75
C PHE A 40 -3.27 5.83 -4.27
N ILE A 41 -2.85 7.03 -4.70
CA ILE A 41 -1.47 7.26 -5.13
C ILE A 41 -0.49 6.96 -3.99
N VAL A 42 -0.76 7.51 -2.81
CA VAL A 42 0.10 7.33 -1.66
C VAL A 42 0.20 5.84 -1.29
N LEU A 43 -0.94 5.14 -1.31
CA LEU A 43 -0.95 3.72 -0.96
C LEU A 43 -0.24 2.87 -2.00
N ALA A 44 -0.40 3.20 -3.29
CA ALA A 44 0.31 2.48 -4.34
C ALA A 44 1.82 2.66 -4.21
N ASP A 45 2.26 3.88 -3.92
CA ASP A 45 3.68 4.17 -3.74
C ASP A 45 4.23 3.46 -2.50
N GLU A 46 3.44 3.41 -1.43
CA GLU A 46 3.82 2.69 -0.22
C GLU A 46 4.02 1.19 -0.51
N LEU A 47 3.08 0.60 -1.26
CA LEU A 47 3.20 -0.81 -1.63
C LEU A 47 4.39 -1.07 -2.55
N ALA A 48 4.72 -0.12 -3.42
CA ALA A 48 5.90 -0.25 -4.27
C ALA A 48 7.18 -0.29 -3.44
N HIS A 49 7.27 0.57 -2.42
CA HIS A 49 8.40 0.55 -1.51
C HIS A 49 8.45 -0.76 -0.73
N ASP A 50 7.31 -1.24 -0.26
CA ASP A 50 7.26 -2.51 0.45
C ASP A 50 7.72 -3.67 -0.42
N LYS A 51 7.29 -3.68 -1.67
CA LYS A 51 7.70 -4.72 -2.62
C LYS A 51 9.21 -4.70 -2.83
N PHE A 52 9.79 -3.51 -2.84
CA PHE A 52 11.22 -3.33 -3.05
C PHE A 52 12.03 -3.77 -1.83
N TYR A 53 11.53 -3.47 -0.63
CA TYR A 53 12.31 -3.66 0.61
C TYR A 53 11.95 -4.91 1.40
N TYR A 54 10.79 -5.53 1.15
CA TYR A 54 10.39 -6.70 1.92
C TYR A 54 11.14 -7.95 1.47
N ASP A 55 11.59 -8.73 2.44
CA ASP A 55 12.18 -10.03 2.18
C ASP A 55 11.11 -11.08 1.92
N SER A 56 9.92 -10.89 2.44
CA SER A 56 8.84 -11.86 2.33
C SER A 56 7.79 -11.40 1.33
N MET A 57 7.68 -12.15 0.24
CA MET A 57 6.63 -11.89 -0.75
C MET A 57 5.24 -12.20 -0.20
N ILE A 58 5.17 -13.14 0.74
CA ILE A 58 3.89 -13.47 1.37
C ILE A 58 3.35 -12.27 2.14
N ALA A 59 4.20 -11.64 2.95
CA ALA A 59 3.80 -10.46 3.71
C ALA A 59 3.38 -9.32 2.78
N TYR A 60 4.10 -9.12 1.70
CA TYR A 60 3.76 -8.10 0.71
C TYR A 60 2.39 -8.37 0.10
N HIS A 61 2.15 -9.60 -0.33
CA HIS A 61 0.88 -9.94 -0.97
C HIS A 61 -0.30 -9.81 -0.01
N GLU A 62 -0.11 -10.15 1.25
CA GLU A 62 -1.15 -9.98 2.25
C GLU A 62 -1.50 -8.50 2.44
N LYS A 63 -0.48 -7.66 2.52
CA LYS A 63 -0.70 -6.22 2.65
C LYS A 63 -1.38 -5.65 1.41
N TYR A 64 -0.95 -6.08 0.23
CA TYR A 64 -1.54 -5.65 -1.03
C TYR A 64 -3.02 -6.02 -1.09
N ALA A 65 -3.36 -7.27 -0.78
CA ALA A 65 -4.73 -7.73 -0.82
C ALA A 65 -5.61 -6.94 0.14
N ARG A 66 -5.11 -6.68 1.33
CA ARG A 66 -5.84 -5.93 2.34
C ARG A 66 -6.07 -4.49 1.93
N LEU A 67 -5.02 -3.84 1.41
CA LEU A 67 -5.13 -2.45 0.99
C LEU A 67 -6.07 -2.27 -0.19
N THR A 68 -5.99 -3.15 -1.18
CA THR A 68 -6.88 -3.04 -2.34
C THR A 68 -8.33 -3.32 -1.97
N GLU A 69 -8.56 -4.20 -1.01
CA GLU A 69 -9.90 -4.43 -0.50
C GLU A 69 -10.45 -3.18 0.18
N TYR A 70 -9.65 -2.54 1.01
CA TYR A 70 -10.05 -1.29 1.65
C TYR A 70 -10.36 -0.21 0.62
N CYS A 71 -9.53 -0.09 -0.40
CA CYS A 71 -9.75 0.91 -1.45
C CYS A 71 -11.07 0.67 -2.16
N SER A 72 -11.37 -0.58 -2.49
CA SER A 72 -12.62 -0.92 -3.16
C SER A 72 -13.84 -0.62 -2.31
N LYS A 73 -13.74 -0.89 -1.02
CA LYS A 73 -14.84 -0.61 -0.09
C LYS A 73 -14.99 0.87 0.17
N SER A 74 -13.88 1.59 0.15
CA SER A 74 -13.88 3.02 0.43
C SER A 74 -14.51 3.83 -0.68
N ASN A 75 -14.24 3.46 -1.93
CA ASN A 75 -14.67 4.26 -3.07
C ASN A 75 -14.98 3.35 -4.26
N ALA A 76 -16.23 3.37 -4.72
CA ALA A 76 -16.65 2.55 -5.85
C ALA A 76 -15.92 2.90 -7.14
N SER A 77 -15.33 4.08 -7.23
CA SER A 77 -14.55 4.50 -8.39
C SER A 77 -13.12 3.99 -8.39
N PHE A 78 -12.73 3.24 -7.38
CA PHE A 78 -11.38 2.69 -7.31
C PHE A 78 -11.14 1.78 -8.51
N ASN A 79 -10.02 2.02 -9.20
CA ASN A 79 -9.65 1.26 -10.39
C ASN A 79 -8.37 0.48 -10.11
N ILE A 80 -8.49 -0.84 -10.03
CA ILE A 80 -7.37 -1.70 -9.68
C ILE A 80 -6.28 -1.70 -10.75
N GLU A 81 -6.65 -1.58 -12.02
CA GLU A 81 -5.66 -1.55 -13.10
C GLU A 81 -4.80 -0.30 -13.00
N TRP A 82 -5.44 0.83 -12.78
CA TRP A 82 -4.71 2.08 -12.59
C TRP A 82 -3.81 2.01 -11.37
N PHE A 83 -4.32 1.44 -10.28
CA PHE A 83 -3.57 1.29 -9.05
C PHE A 83 -2.32 0.44 -9.27
N ASN A 84 -2.49 -0.70 -9.94
CA ASN A 84 -1.36 -1.58 -10.23
C ASN A 84 -0.34 -0.92 -11.16
N ASN A 85 -0.80 -0.16 -12.14
CA ASN A 85 0.10 0.56 -13.04
C ASN A 85 0.94 1.58 -12.28
N ARG A 86 0.33 2.30 -11.38
CA ARG A 86 1.05 3.26 -10.55
C ARG A 86 2.08 2.56 -9.65
N LEU A 87 1.66 1.47 -9.02
CA LEU A 87 2.54 0.69 -8.16
C LEU A 87 3.74 0.19 -8.93
N ASN A 88 3.51 -0.39 -10.10
CA ASN A 88 4.58 -0.95 -10.92
C ASN A 88 5.53 0.13 -11.42
N THR A 89 5.01 1.28 -11.81
CA THR A 89 5.85 2.40 -12.25
C THR A 89 6.77 2.86 -11.13
N THR A 90 6.23 3.02 -9.94
CA THR A 90 7.03 3.43 -8.78
C THR A 90 8.08 2.38 -8.44
N TYR A 91 7.69 1.10 -8.48
CA TYR A 91 8.61 0.00 -8.22
C TYR A 91 9.75 -0.02 -9.24
N GLU A 92 9.45 0.12 -10.52
CA GLU A 92 10.46 0.14 -11.56
C GLU A 92 11.41 1.31 -11.40
N ASN A 93 10.89 2.46 -10.99
CA ASN A 93 11.74 3.62 -10.73
C ASN A 93 12.69 3.37 -9.57
N LEU A 94 12.25 2.68 -8.54
CA LEU A 94 13.11 2.30 -7.42
C LEU A 94 14.20 1.35 -7.86
N VAL A 95 13.87 0.35 -8.66
CA VAL A 95 14.84 -0.61 -9.18
C VAL A 95 15.88 0.10 -10.05
N ASN A 96 15.44 0.96 -10.95
CA ASN A 96 16.34 1.70 -11.82
C ASN A 96 17.28 2.60 -11.04
N LYS A 97 16.75 3.25 -10.01
CA LYS A 97 17.56 4.13 -9.16
C LYS A 97 18.63 3.33 -8.42
N MET A 98 18.27 2.15 -7.94
CA MET A 98 19.20 1.27 -7.26
C MET A 98 20.31 0.81 -8.20
N GLN A 99 19.96 0.43 -9.43
CA GLN A 99 20.93 -0.02 -10.41
C GLN A 99 21.91 1.08 -10.77
N LYS A 100 21.45 2.32 -10.86
CA LYS A 100 22.34 3.46 -11.14
C LYS A 100 23.28 3.75 -9.99
N ALA A 101 22.91 3.41 -8.77
CA ALA A 101 23.75 3.64 -7.61
C ALA A 101 24.83 2.58 -7.44
N LEU A 102 24.71 1.46 -8.13
CA LEU A 102 25.71 0.39 -8.06
C LEU A 102 26.93 0.75 -8.92
N PRO A 103 28.13 0.42 -8.42
CA PRO A 103 29.36 0.70 -9.19
C PRO A 103 29.46 -0.14 -10.45
#